data_ac652dc8daaf39c749c6e7396d05d28c
#
_entry.id   ac652dc8daaf39c749c6e7396d05d28c
#
_cell.length_a   1.000
_cell.length_b   1.000
_cell.length_c   1.000
_cell.angle_alpha   90.00
_cell.angle_beta   90.00
_cell.angle_gamma   90.00
#
_symmetry.space_group_name_H-M   'P 1'
#
loop_
_entity.id
_entity.type
_entity.pdbx_description
1 polymer ?
#
loop_
_entity_poly.entity_id
_entity_poly.type
_entity_poly.pdbx_seq_one_letter_code
_entity_poly.pdbx_strand_id
1 'polypeptide(L)'
;MTDLLEVKNLKTKFKTDDGTFYAVDDVSFSVKPGRSLGIVGESGCGKSVTSLSVMGLIQSPGKIESGEVFFNEQNLLKLSDEQIRKIRGNEMAMIFQEPMTSLNPVFTIGDQIDEAIAIHQPKLTQNEVKNLTIEMLKKVGIPAPEKRYSEYPHQLSGGMRQRVMIAMAMSCQPKLLIADEPTTALDVTIQAQILDLIRNLQKDFNMGLILITHDLGVVAEMCHDVIVMYAGRIIEQGTVEEIFYRPKHPYTRGLLDSIPHFETGQKLQSLKTIPGLVPSLLNLPKGCRFSERCQFVQADCKIVDPRLENLRGHHKVACHHPLEHKENL
;
A
#
# COMPACT_ATOMS: atom_id res chain seq x y z
N MET A 1 -6.42 -1.10 -22.58
CA MET A 1 -5.87 0.04 -21.82
C MET A 1 -4.53 -0.41 -21.27
N THR A 2 -3.49 0.37 -21.47
CA THR A 2 -2.15 0.12 -20.93
C THR A 2 -2.15 0.28 -19.41
N ASP A 3 -1.33 -0.50 -18.70
CA ASP A 3 -1.17 -0.37 -17.27
C ASP A 3 -0.47 0.97 -16.93
N LEU A 4 -0.92 1.65 -15.87
CA LEU A 4 -0.30 2.87 -15.36
C LEU A 4 1.03 2.55 -14.65
N LEU A 5 0.99 1.49 -13.84
CA LEU A 5 2.15 0.93 -13.15
C LEU A 5 2.21 -0.56 -13.44
N GLU A 6 3.37 -1.06 -13.81
CA GLU A 6 3.65 -2.49 -13.97
C GLU A 6 4.95 -2.84 -13.25
N VAL A 7 4.87 -3.75 -12.28
CA VAL A 7 6.00 -4.28 -11.50
C VAL A 7 6.26 -5.71 -11.92
N LYS A 8 7.51 -6.03 -12.29
CA LYS A 8 7.91 -7.37 -12.76
C LYS A 8 9.07 -7.92 -11.96
N ASN A 9 8.87 -9.08 -11.35
CA ASN A 9 9.89 -9.89 -10.66
C ASN A 9 10.76 -9.07 -9.70
N LEU A 10 10.14 -8.12 -8.98
CA LEU A 10 10.83 -7.20 -8.09
C LEU A 10 11.43 -7.95 -6.90
N LYS A 11 12.74 -7.72 -6.66
CA LYS A 11 13.48 -8.26 -5.52
C LYS A 11 14.21 -7.15 -4.79
N THR A 12 13.95 -7.05 -3.48
CA THR A 12 14.64 -6.09 -2.60
C THR A 12 15.22 -6.83 -1.41
N LYS A 13 16.54 -6.71 -1.24
CA LYS A 13 17.29 -7.36 -0.17
C LYS A 13 17.82 -6.36 0.84
N PHE A 14 18.05 -6.86 2.05
CA PHE A 14 18.75 -6.18 3.11
C PHE A 14 19.95 -7.01 3.56
N LYS A 15 21.10 -6.33 3.75
CA LYS A 15 22.31 -6.94 4.28
C LYS A 15 22.53 -6.42 5.70
N THR A 16 22.33 -7.29 6.69
CA THR A 16 22.54 -7.00 8.11
C THR A 16 23.71 -7.81 8.65
N ASP A 17 24.12 -7.56 9.89
CA ASP A 17 25.18 -8.33 10.57
C ASP A 17 24.78 -9.80 10.73
N ASP A 18 23.46 -10.10 10.88
CA ASP A 18 22.93 -11.45 11.03
C ASP A 18 22.80 -12.22 9.70
N GLY A 19 22.98 -11.52 8.55
CA GLY A 19 22.88 -12.12 7.22
C GLY A 19 22.15 -11.28 6.18
N THR A 20 21.87 -11.91 5.03
CA THR A 20 21.15 -11.27 3.94
C THR A 20 19.78 -11.92 3.76
N PHE A 21 18.74 -11.10 3.66
CA PHE A 21 17.38 -11.58 3.41
C PHE A 21 16.67 -10.74 2.36
N TYR A 22 15.63 -11.32 1.75
CA TYR A 22 14.76 -10.64 0.80
C TYR A 22 13.46 -10.21 1.49
N ALA A 23 13.29 -8.89 1.66
CA ALA A 23 12.03 -8.33 2.16
C ALA A 23 10.94 -8.30 1.07
N VAL A 24 11.37 -8.25 -0.20
CA VAL A 24 10.53 -8.43 -1.40
C VAL A 24 11.23 -9.44 -2.29
N ASP A 25 10.56 -10.51 -2.64
CA ASP A 25 11.13 -11.62 -3.39
C ASP A 25 10.17 -12.08 -4.48
N ASP A 26 10.51 -11.72 -5.72
CA ASP A 26 9.77 -12.09 -6.94
C ASP A 26 8.31 -11.56 -6.98
N VAL A 27 8.13 -10.27 -6.66
CA VAL A 27 6.83 -9.61 -6.62
C VAL A 27 6.50 -9.02 -7.98
N SER A 28 5.32 -9.37 -8.53
CA SER A 28 4.83 -8.87 -9.82
C SER A 28 3.35 -8.51 -9.73
N PHE A 29 3.01 -7.28 -10.13
CA PHE A 29 1.62 -6.80 -10.19
C PHE A 29 1.49 -5.60 -11.11
N SER A 30 0.25 -5.19 -11.40
CA SER A 30 -0.02 -3.96 -12.16
C SER A 30 -1.18 -3.16 -11.59
N VAL A 31 -1.20 -1.86 -11.91
CA VAL A 31 -2.29 -0.94 -11.57
C VAL A 31 -2.69 -0.17 -12.83
N LYS A 32 -3.98 -0.11 -13.13
CA LYS A 32 -4.53 0.66 -14.25
C LYS A 32 -4.94 2.06 -13.80
N PRO A 33 -5.03 3.03 -14.72
CA PRO A 33 -5.60 4.34 -14.40
C PRO A 33 -6.99 4.21 -13.78
N GLY A 34 -7.29 4.99 -12.75
CA GLY A 34 -8.58 4.98 -12.05
C GLY A 34 -8.88 3.72 -11.21
N ARG A 35 -8.01 2.70 -11.23
CA ARG A 35 -8.19 1.47 -10.45
C ARG A 35 -7.44 1.54 -9.12
N SER A 36 -7.93 0.80 -8.14
CA SER A 36 -7.32 0.66 -6.83
C SER A 36 -6.87 -0.77 -6.57
N LEU A 37 -5.65 -0.92 -6.05
CA LEU A 37 -5.03 -2.17 -5.64
C LEU A 37 -4.79 -2.15 -4.13
N GLY A 38 -5.37 -3.10 -3.40
CA GLY A 38 -5.06 -3.34 -2.00
C GLY A 38 -3.85 -4.26 -1.84
N ILE A 39 -2.92 -3.94 -0.97
CA ILE A 39 -1.82 -4.83 -0.57
C ILE A 39 -1.99 -5.13 0.91
N VAL A 40 -2.27 -6.39 1.24
CA VAL A 40 -2.58 -6.85 2.60
C VAL A 40 -1.62 -7.95 3.07
N GLY A 41 -1.56 -8.15 4.38
CA GLY A 41 -0.76 -9.18 5.04
C GLY A 41 -0.31 -8.73 6.43
N GLU A 42 0.25 -9.65 7.22
CA GLU A 42 0.76 -9.35 8.55
C GLU A 42 1.93 -8.35 8.53
N SER A 43 2.21 -7.73 9.70
CA SER A 43 3.35 -6.82 9.83
C SER A 43 4.66 -7.53 9.46
N GLY A 44 5.57 -6.82 8.80
CA GLY A 44 6.86 -7.37 8.36
C GLY A 44 6.82 -8.26 7.11
N CYS A 45 5.66 -8.48 6.46
CA CYS A 45 5.58 -9.33 5.26
C CYS A 45 6.10 -8.66 3.97
N GLY A 46 6.57 -7.39 4.01
CA GLY A 46 7.20 -6.71 2.88
C GLY A 46 6.35 -5.65 2.17
N LYS A 47 5.14 -5.32 2.63
CA LYS A 47 4.23 -4.35 2.00
C LYS A 47 4.87 -2.97 1.79
N SER A 48 5.29 -2.33 2.88
CA SER A 48 5.92 -0.99 2.81
C SER A 48 7.24 -1.01 2.05
N VAL A 49 8.01 -2.11 2.15
CA VAL A 49 9.25 -2.26 1.37
C VAL A 49 8.95 -2.36 -0.12
N THR A 50 7.82 -2.99 -0.51
CA THR A 50 7.38 -3.05 -1.91
C THR A 50 7.07 -1.65 -2.45
N SER A 51 6.32 -0.83 -1.71
CA SER A 51 6.01 0.54 -2.12
C SER A 51 7.24 1.43 -2.18
N LEU A 52 8.13 1.34 -1.19
CA LEU A 52 9.41 2.07 -1.20
C LEU A 52 10.31 1.63 -2.36
N SER A 53 10.28 0.35 -2.74
CA SER A 53 11.02 -0.16 -3.91
C SER A 53 10.46 0.41 -5.21
N VAL A 54 9.13 0.46 -5.36
CA VAL A 54 8.45 1.07 -6.52
C VAL A 54 8.83 2.55 -6.62
N MET A 55 8.83 3.26 -5.49
CA MET A 55 9.24 4.66 -5.42
C MET A 55 10.74 4.88 -5.57
N GLY A 56 11.58 3.83 -5.55
CA GLY A 56 13.04 3.94 -5.54
C GLY A 56 13.59 4.61 -4.28
N LEU A 57 12.91 4.44 -3.13
CA LEU A 57 13.25 5.07 -1.85
C LEU A 57 13.93 4.11 -0.86
N ILE A 58 14.40 2.96 -1.32
CA ILE A 58 15.12 2.00 -0.47
C ILE A 58 16.46 2.58 -0.07
N GLN A 59 16.67 2.71 1.24
CA GLN A 59 17.92 3.20 1.82
C GLN A 59 18.84 2.06 2.26
N SER A 60 20.15 2.33 2.29
CA SER A 60 21.14 1.40 2.89
C SER A 60 20.70 1.01 4.32
N PRO A 61 20.82 -0.27 4.73
CA PRO A 61 21.51 -1.38 4.04
C PRO A 61 20.65 -2.14 3.02
N GLY A 62 19.47 -1.63 2.66
CA GLY A 62 18.59 -2.20 1.63
C GLY A 62 19.05 -1.87 0.22
N LYS A 63 18.75 -2.78 -0.72
CA LYS A 63 19.03 -2.58 -2.15
C LYS A 63 18.01 -3.33 -3.00
N ILE A 64 17.49 -2.68 -4.05
CA ILE A 64 16.77 -3.37 -5.11
C ILE A 64 17.80 -4.18 -5.91
N GLU A 65 17.63 -5.50 -5.93
CA GLU A 65 18.58 -6.42 -6.56
C GLU A 65 18.24 -6.68 -8.02
N SER A 66 16.96 -6.88 -8.30
CA SER A 66 16.48 -7.18 -9.64
C SER A 66 15.00 -6.82 -9.79
N GLY A 67 14.51 -6.94 -11.01
CA GLY A 67 13.15 -6.65 -11.41
C GLY A 67 13.04 -5.40 -12.27
N GLU A 68 11.81 -5.07 -12.62
CA GLU A 68 11.49 -3.88 -13.41
C GLU A 68 10.25 -3.20 -12.83
N VAL A 69 10.24 -1.87 -12.89
CA VAL A 69 9.12 -1.04 -12.47
C VAL A 69 8.81 -0.07 -13.58
N PHE A 70 7.77 -0.34 -14.36
CA PHE A 70 7.32 0.54 -15.42
C PHE A 70 6.21 1.45 -14.91
N PHE A 71 6.39 2.74 -15.10
CA PHE A 71 5.36 3.75 -14.87
C PHE A 71 5.16 4.54 -16.16
N ASN A 72 3.94 4.57 -16.71
CA ASN A 72 3.69 5.12 -18.04
C ASN A 72 4.70 4.58 -19.09
N GLU A 73 4.91 3.27 -19.13
CA GLU A 73 5.84 2.57 -20.04
C GLU A 73 7.34 2.88 -19.81
N GLN A 74 7.68 3.74 -18.85
CA GLN A 74 9.07 4.10 -18.52
C GLN A 74 9.56 3.27 -17.32
N ASN A 75 10.69 2.56 -17.48
CA ASN A 75 11.29 1.78 -16.39
C ASN A 75 11.99 2.70 -15.38
N LEU A 76 11.38 2.86 -14.19
CA LEU A 76 11.86 3.75 -13.13
C LEU A 76 13.23 3.35 -12.58
N LEU A 77 13.54 2.04 -12.57
CA LEU A 77 14.82 1.54 -12.02
C LEU A 77 16.03 1.84 -12.92
N LYS A 78 15.78 2.29 -14.16
CA LYS A 78 16.83 2.68 -15.12
C LYS A 78 17.02 4.20 -15.22
N LEU A 79 16.23 4.97 -14.47
CA LEU A 79 16.30 6.43 -14.48
C LEU A 79 17.45 6.95 -13.61
N SER A 80 17.98 8.11 -13.99
CA SER A 80 18.88 8.87 -13.12
C SER A 80 18.10 9.49 -11.95
N ASP A 81 18.84 9.86 -10.88
CA ASP A 81 18.25 10.52 -9.71
C ASP A 81 17.50 11.82 -10.09
N GLU A 82 17.96 12.54 -11.07
CA GLU A 82 17.29 13.75 -11.56
C GLU A 82 15.96 13.42 -12.24
N GLN A 83 15.94 12.39 -13.08
CA GLN A 83 14.75 11.97 -13.79
C GLN A 83 13.67 11.44 -12.84
N ILE A 84 14.05 10.61 -11.86
CA ILE A 84 13.07 10.04 -10.93
C ILE A 84 12.52 11.11 -9.97
N ARG A 85 13.31 12.15 -9.60
CA ARG A 85 12.80 13.29 -8.81
C ARG A 85 11.71 14.07 -9.52
N LYS A 86 11.74 14.17 -10.85
CA LYS A 86 10.68 14.82 -11.63
C LYS A 86 9.36 14.05 -11.62
N ILE A 87 9.41 12.74 -11.37
CA ILE A 87 8.22 11.87 -11.27
C ILE A 87 7.65 11.86 -9.85
N ARG A 88 8.55 11.71 -8.83
CA ARG A 88 8.15 11.68 -7.42
C ARG A 88 7.54 13.01 -6.99
N GLY A 89 6.40 12.96 -6.32
CA GLY A 89 5.66 14.14 -5.88
C GLY A 89 4.84 14.83 -6.98
N ASN A 90 5.18 14.60 -8.24
CA ASN A 90 4.48 15.16 -9.40
C ASN A 90 3.49 14.16 -10.03
N GLU A 91 4.01 13.10 -10.65
CA GLU A 91 3.18 12.09 -11.32
C GLU A 91 2.86 10.90 -10.42
N MET A 92 3.71 10.60 -9.47
CA MET A 92 3.58 9.52 -8.50
C MET A 92 3.84 10.06 -7.10
N ALA A 93 2.87 9.97 -6.21
CA ALA A 93 2.94 10.46 -4.83
C ALA A 93 2.78 9.32 -3.82
N MET A 94 3.26 9.54 -2.60
CA MET A 94 3.15 8.58 -1.51
C MET A 94 2.71 9.27 -0.21
N ILE A 95 1.76 8.66 0.48
CA ILE A 95 1.41 8.95 1.87
C ILE A 95 2.11 7.89 2.72
N PHE A 96 2.98 8.33 3.63
CA PHE A 96 3.74 7.45 4.52
C PHE A 96 2.96 7.10 5.78
N GLN A 97 3.33 6.01 6.43
CA GLN A 97 2.64 5.40 7.57
C GLN A 97 2.49 6.34 8.78
N GLU A 98 3.45 7.26 9.02
CA GLU A 98 3.44 8.12 10.20
C GLU A 98 3.29 9.61 9.84
N PRO A 99 2.10 10.21 10.12
CA PRO A 99 1.89 11.64 9.86
C PRO A 99 2.79 12.56 10.71
N MET A 100 3.18 12.08 11.89
CA MET A 100 3.97 12.88 12.83
C MET A 100 5.41 13.12 12.38
N THR A 101 5.97 12.19 11.61
CA THR A 101 7.34 12.25 11.08
C THR A 101 7.40 12.81 9.67
N SER A 102 6.27 12.85 8.96
CA SER A 102 6.19 13.29 7.57
C SER A 102 6.12 14.81 7.40
N LEU A 103 5.56 15.53 8.39
CA LEU A 103 5.52 16.99 8.40
C LEU A 103 6.68 17.54 9.22
N ASN A 104 7.46 18.44 8.63
CA ASN A 104 8.55 19.10 9.33
C ASN A 104 7.99 20.12 10.35
N PRO A 105 8.26 19.97 11.67
CA PRO A 105 7.63 20.79 12.71
C PRO A 105 8.09 22.26 12.72
N VAL A 106 9.19 22.61 12.03
CA VAL A 106 9.75 23.97 12.03
C VAL A 106 9.33 24.81 10.82
N PHE A 107 8.58 24.23 9.87
CA PHE A 107 7.98 24.94 8.74
C PHE A 107 6.45 25.01 8.87
N THR A 108 5.86 26.09 8.34
CA THR A 108 4.39 26.19 8.33
C THR A 108 3.77 25.15 7.38
N ILE A 109 2.46 24.95 7.51
CA ILE A 109 1.71 24.08 6.63
C ILE A 109 1.80 24.55 5.17
N GLY A 110 1.66 25.90 4.99
CA GLY A 110 1.74 26.51 3.67
C GLY A 110 3.11 26.32 3.04
N ASP A 111 4.19 26.60 3.78
CA ASP A 111 5.56 26.46 3.25
C ASP A 111 5.85 25.08 2.70
N GLN A 112 5.39 24.03 3.38
CA GLN A 112 5.65 22.65 2.99
C GLN A 112 4.87 22.22 1.74
N ILE A 113 3.63 22.70 1.58
CA ILE A 113 2.84 22.41 0.36
C ILE A 113 3.32 23.28 -0.79
N ASP A 114 3.65 24.56 -0.54
CA ASP A 114 4.19 25.49 -1.52
C ASP A 114 5.51 24.96 -2.12
N GLU A 115 6.40 24.43 -1.28
CA GLU A 115 7.64 23.79 -1.73
C GLU A 115 7.38 22.66 -2.70
N ALA A 116 6.44 21.76 -2.38
CA ALA A 116 6.09 20.63 -3.25
C ALA A 116 5.57 21.12 -4.62
N ILE A 117 4.75 22.17 -4.65
CA ILE A 117 4.25 22.77 -5.90
C ILE A 117 5.38 23.47 -6.66
N ALA A 118 6.17 24.32 -6.00
CA ALA A 118 7.18 25.14 -6.64
C ALA A 118 8.31 24.32 -7.30
N ILE A 119 8.69 23.20 -6.67
CA ILE A 119 9.69 22.27 -7.24
C ILE A 119 9.24 21.72 -8.59
N HIS A 120 7.95 21.41 -8.74
CA HIS A 120 7.42 20.74 -9.93
C HIS A 120 6.80 21.72 -10.94
N GLN A 121 6.45 22.93 -10.50
CA GLN A 121 5.83 23.98 -11.32
C GLN A 121 6.60 25.31 -11.22
N PRO A 122 7.89 25.35 -11.63
CA PRO A 122 8.78 26.49 -11.39
C PRO A 122 8.40 27.76 -12.15
N LYS A 123 7.39 27.70 -13.01
CA LYS A 123 6.88 28.87 -13.77
C LYS A 123 5.83 29.67 -13.00
N LEU A 124 5.27 29.11 -11.94
CA LEU A 124 4.24 29.77 -11.14
C LEU A 124 4.87 30.85 -10.24
N THR A 125 4.15 31.94 -10.10
CA THR A 125 4.48 32.99 -9.12
C THR A 125 4.14 32.52 -7.69
N GLN A 126 4.75 33.12 -6.68
CA GLN A 126 4.47 32.82 -5.28
C GLN A 126 2.96 32.94 -4.93
N ASN A 127 2.26 33.94 -5.50
CA ASN A 127 0.83 34.10 -5.28
C ASN A 127 0.01 32.97 -5.90
N GLU A 128 0.38 32.50 -7.09
CA GLU A 128 -0.29 31.35 -7.72
C GLU A 128 -0.08 30.07 -6.93
N VAL A 129 1.15 29.80 -6.48
CA VAL A 129 1.48 28.67 -5.61
C VAL A 129 0.66 28.72 -4.32
N LYS A 130 0.64 29.86 -3.62
CA LYS A 130 -0.15 30.05 -2.41
C LYS A 130 -1.65 29.80 -2.63
N ASN A 131 -2.20 30.29 -3.75
CA ASN A 131 -3.62 30.07 -4.08
C ASN A 131 -3.91 28.58 -4.29
N LEU A 132 -3.06 27.86 -5.03
CA LEU A 132 -3.19 26.41 -5.22
C LEU A 132 -3.11 25.65 -3.89
N THR A 133 -2.19 26.04 -3.01
CA THR A 133 -2.08 25.47 -1.64
C THR A 133 -3.38 25.67 -0.87
N ILE A 134 -3.94 26.88 -0.85
CA ILE A 134 -5.20 27.17 -0.14
C ILE A 134 -6.36 26.38 -0.75
N GLU A 135 -6.43 26.27 -2.08
CA GLU A 135 -7.44 25.45 -2.76
C GLU A 135 -7.32 23.98 -2.40
N MET A 136 -6.11 23.44 -2.33
CA MET A 136 -5.88 22.05 -1.92
C MET A 136 -6.26 21.84 -0.46
N LEU A 137 -5.91 22.75 0.45
CA LEU A 137 -6.33 22.70 1.85
C LEU A 137 -7.87 22.72 1.99
N LYS A 138 -8.57 23.51 1.17
CA LYS A 138 -10.05 23.47 1.08
C LYS A 138 -10.54 22.09 0.62
N LYS A 139 -9.94 21.56 -0.43
CA LYS A 139 -10.33 20.29 -1.06
C LYS A 139 -10.20 19.11 -0.10
N VAL A 140 -9.18 19.12 0.75
CA VAL A 140 -9.03 18.10 1.80
C VAL A 140 -9.85 18.37 3.07
N GLY A 141 -10.65 19.45 3.10
CA GLY A 141 -11.57 19.77 4.19
C GLY A 141 -10.89 20.37 5.42
N ILE A 142 -9.82 21.14 5.24
CA ILE A 142 -9.21 21.93 6.34
C ILE A 142 -10.09 23.18 6.58
N PRO A 143 -10.59 23.41 7.80
CA PRO A 143 -11.38 24.59 8.13
C PRO A 143 -10.51 25.85 8.19
N ALA A 144 -11.01 26.99 7.66
CA ALA A 144 -10.31 28.28 7.59
C ALA A 144 -8.88 28.13 6.99
N PRO A 145 -8.74 27.63 5.76
CA PRO A 145 -7.46 27.23 5.18
C PRO A 145 -6.48 28.39 5.04
N GLU A 146 -6.96 29.62 4.81
CA GLU A 146 -6.14 30.83 4.76
C GLU A 146 -5.41 31.10 6.10
N LYS A 147 -6.07 30.82 7.22
CA LYS A 147 -5.49 30.94 8.56
C LYS A 147 -4.52 29.78 8.81
N ARG A 148 -4.95 28.53 8.49
CA ARG A 148 -4.15 27.32 8.72
C ARG A 148 -2.88 27.27 7.88
N TYR A 149 -2.87 27.94 6.74
CA TYR A 149 -1.69 28.08 5.89
C TYR A 149 -0.45 28.56 6.66
N SER A 150 -0.62 29.52 7.60
CA SER A 150 0.48 30.09 8.40
C SER A 150 0.72 29.36 9.74
N GLU A 151 -0.01 28.29 10.02
CA GLU A 151 0.16 27.51 11.24
C GLU A 151 1.19 26.40 11.07
N TYR A 152 1.74 25.93 12.19
CA TYR A 152 2.70 24.82 12.24
C TYR A 152 2.00 23.49 12.50
N PRO A 153 2.61 22.35 12.14
CA PRO A 153 2.03 21.03 12.35
C PRO A 153 1.57 20.75 13.78
N HIS A 154 2.30 21.20 14.78
CA HIS A 154 1.98 21.00 16.20
C HIS A 154 0.70 21.73 16.66
N GLN A 155 0.23 22.72 15.91
CA GLN A 155 -1.00 23.48 16.18
C GLN A 155 -2.26 22.78 15.64
N LEU A 156 -2.09 21.67 14.89
CA LEU A 156 -3.17 20.90 14.28
C LEU A 156 -3.47 19.61 15.04
N SER A 157 -4.72 19.14 14.99
CA SER A 157 -5.10 17.81 15.45
C SER A 157 -4.50 16.70 14.56
N GLY A 158 -4.46 15.45 15.04
CA GLY A 158 -3.97 14.32 14.27
C GLY A 158 -4.66 14.16 12.91
N GLY A 159 -5.98 14.21 12.88
CA GLY A 159 -6.75 14.13 11.64
C GLY A 159 -6.51 15.31 10.70
N MET A 160 -6.28 16.53 11.23
CA MET A 160 -5.91 17.68 10.40
C MET A 160 -4.50 17.51 9.81
N ARG A 161 -3.54 17.01 10.57
CA ARG A 161 -2.18 16.71 10.06
C ARG A 161 -2.24 15.68 8.93
N GLN A 162 -3.08 14.64 9.08
CA GLN A 162 -3.30 13.64 8.04
C GLN A 162 -3.87 14.28 6.76
N ARG A 163 -4.87 15.17 6.89
CA ARG A 163 -5.43 15.89 5.75
C ARG A 163 -4.40 16.79 5.07
N VAL A 164 -3.51 17.42 5.83
CA VAL A 164 -2.40 18.22 5.28
C VAL A 164 -1.41 17.35 4.51
N MET A 165 -1.04 16.17 5.04
CA MET A 165 -0.20 15.22 4.29
C MET A 165 -0.84 14.79 2.97
N ILE A 166 -2.15 14.53 2.99
CA ILE A 166 -2.90 14.22 1.77
C ILE A 166 -2.86 15.42 0.81
N ALA A 167 -3.07 16.65 1.33
CA ALA A 167 -2.98 17.86 0.53
C ALA A 167 -1.61 17.99 -0.14
N MET A 168 -0.53 17.78 0.61
CA MET A 168 0.84 17.82 0.09
C MET A 168 1.07 16.75 -0.98
N ALA A 169 0.66 15.50 -0.73
CA ALA A 169 0.78 14.42 -1.71
C ALA A 169 -0.03 14.67 -3.00
N MET A 170 -1.17 15.36 -2.88
CA MET A 170 -2.10 15.63 -3.98
C MET A 170 -1.87 16.98 -4.67
N SER A 171 -0.94 17.80 -4.17
CA SER A 171 -0.73 19.18 -4.63
C SER A 171 -0.36 19.31 -6.10
N CYS A 172 0.33 18.32 -6.65
CA CYS A 172 0.69 18.24 -8.07
C CYS A 172 -0.26 17.35 -8.91
N GLN A 173 -1.39 16.90 -8.35
CA GLN A 173 -2.39 16.04 -9.01
C GLN A 173 -1.77 14.79 -9.62
N PRO A 174 -1.18 13.91 -8.82
CA PRO A 174 -0.47 12.73 -9.30
C PRO A 174 -1.40 11.76 -10.03
N LYS A 175 -0.85 11.01 -10.98
CA LYS A 175 -1.55 9.93 -11.68
C LYS A 175 -1.66 8.65 -10.84
N LEU A 176 -0.71 8.45 -9.90
CA LEU A 176 -0.67 7.34 -8.97
C LEU A 176 -0.44 7.84 -7.55
N LEU A 177 -1.29 7.39 -6.62
CA LEU A 177 -1.09 7.56 -5.19
C LEU A 177 -0.79 6.22 -4.54
N ILE A 178 0.28 6.14 -3.77
CA ILE A 178 0.57 5.02 -2.88
C ILE A 178 0.27 5.48 -1.45
N ALA A 179 -0.70 4.86 -0.80
CA ALA A 179 -1.09 5.17 0.57
C ALA A 179 -0.69 4.00 1.48
N ASP A 180 0.38 4.19 2.26
CA ASP A 180 0.90 3.20 3.18
C ASP A 180 0.32 3.44 4.58
N GLU A 181 -0.65 2.62 4.97
CA GLU A 181 -1.40 2.70 6.22
C GLU A 181 -1.90 4.12 6.54
N PRO A 182 -2.65 4.77 5.63
CA PRO A 182 -2.95 6.21 5.72
C PRO A 182 -3.85 6.59 6.90
N THR A 183 -4.36 5.63 7.65
CA THR A 183 -5.30 5.85 8.77
C THR A 183 -4.79 5.28 10.10
N THR A 184 -3.56 4.80 10.15
CA THR A 184 -2.95 4.29 11.39
C THR A 184 -2.93 5.37 12.47
N ALA A 185 -3.25 4.98 13.71
CA ALA A 185 -3.34 5.83 14.89
C ALA A 185 -4.44 6.94 14.85
N LEU A 186 -5.44 6.79 13.99
CA LEU A 186 -6.63 7.63 13.97
C LEU A 186 -7.82 6.90 14.60
N ASP A 187 -8.75 7.66 15.19
CA ASP A 187 -10.03 7.08 15.63
C ASP A 187 -10.89 6.66 14.41
N VAL A 188 -11.82 5.73 14.66
CA VAL A 188 -12.64 5.10 13.60
C VAL A 188 -13.41 6.12 12.77
N THR A 189 -13.89 7.20 13.40
CA THR A 189 -14.66 8.24 12.69
C THR A 189 -13.77 9.04 11.75
N ILE A 190 -12.59 9.44 12.20
CA ILE A 190 -11.62 10.16 11.37
C ILE A 190 -11.06 9.23 10.28
N GLN A 191 -10.83 7.95 10.60
CA GLN A 191 -10.42 6.96 9.61
C GLN A 191 -11.40 6.90 8.43
N ALA A 192 -12.70 6.75 8.69
CA ALA A 192 -13.72 6.73 7.65
C ALA A 192 -13.70 8.02 6.79
N GLN A 193 -13.58 9.19 7.43
CA GLN A 193 -13.50 10.47 6.73
C GLN A 193 -12.25 10.59 5.83
N ILE A 194 -11.10 10.06 6.26
CA ILE A 194 -9.86 10.06 5.46
C ILE A 194 -9.98 9.13 4.26
N LEU A 195 -10.58 7.96 4.44
CA LEU A 195 -10.80 7.00 3.35
C LEU A 195 -11.77 7.56 2.30
N ASP A 196 -12.87 8.18 2.74
CA ASP A 196 -13.79 8.87 1.84
C ASP A 196 -13.12 10.01 1.08
N LEU A 197 -12.27 10.79 1.75
CA LEU A 197 -11.49 11.83 1.11
C LEU A 197 -10.58 11.26 0.00
N ILE A 198 -9.81 10.21 0.29
CA ILE A 198 -8.93 9.56 -0.70
C ILE A 198 -9.76 9.02 -1.88
N ARG A 199 -10.91 8.38 -1.61
CA ARG A 199 -11.83 7.86 -2.63
C ARG A 199 -12.35 8.97 -3.56
N ASN A 200 -12.75 10.10 -2.99
CA ASN A 200 -13.24 11.24 -3.77
C ASN A 200 -12.13 11.84 -4.62
N LEU A 201 -10.94 12.05 -4.06
CA LEU A 201 -9.77 12.53 -4.81
C LEU A 201 -9.37 11.56 -5.92
N GLN A 202 -9.42 10.23 -5.68
CA GLN A 202 -9.17 9.24 -6.72
C GLN A 202 -10.12 9.38 -7.91
N LYS A 203 -11.42 9.57 -7.64
CA LYS A 203 -12.43 9.77 -8.69
C LYS A 203 -12.24 11.08 -9.42
N ASP A 204 -12.03 12.18 -8.69
CA ASP A 204 -11.88 13.53 -9.26
C ASP A 204 -10.70 13.62 -10.23
N PHE A 205 -9.59 12.95 -9.91
CA PHE A 205 -8.37 12.98 -10.70
C PHE A 205 -8.18 11.75 -11.60
N ASN A 206 -9.12 10.79 -11.61
CA ASN A 206 -8.99 9.49 -12.30
C ASN A 206 -7.66 8.81 -12.00
N MET A 207 -7.23 8.86 -10.75
CA MET A 207 -5.92 8.46 -10.26
C MET A 207 -5.88 6.95 -9.95
N GLY A 208 -4.78 6.27 -10.28
CA GLY A 208 -4.48 4.93 -9.75
C GLY A 208 -4.19 5.01 -8.25
N LEU A 209 -4.64 4.01 -7.48
CA LEU A 209 -4.40 3.94 -6.03
C LEU A 209 -3.77 2.60 -5.66
N ILE A 210 -2.69 2.63 -4.90
CA ILE A 210 -2.18 1.49 -4.14
C ILE A 210 -2.46 1.77 -2.67
N LEU A 211 -3.28 0.94 -2.03
CA LEU A 211 -3.64 1.05 -0.63
C LEU A 211 -3.00 -0.09 0.15
N ILE A 212 -2.07 0.23 1.03
CA ILE A 212 -1.45 -0.72 1.95
C ILE A 212 -2.15 -0.57 3.30
N THR A 213 -2.70 -1.66 3.80
CA THR A 213 -3.34 -1.69 5.12
C THR A 213 -3.40 -3.13 5.65
N HIS A 214 -3.53 -3.27 6.95
CA HIS A 214 -3.87 -4.53 7.60
C HIS A 214 -5.39 -4.70 7.82
N ASP A 215 -6.18 -3.66 7.53
CA ASP A 215 -7.64 -3.69 7.66
C ASP A 215 -8.28 -4.18 6.35
N LEU A 216 -8.71 -5.44 6.37
CA LEU A 216 -9.38 -6.07 5.23
C LEU A 216 -10.74 -5.45 4.93
N GLY A 217 -11.44 -4.91 5.93
CA GLY A 217 -12.71 -4.19 5.72
C GLY A 217 -12.51 -2.96 4.85
N VAL A 218 -11.47 -2.20 5.12
CA VAL A 218 -11.07 -1.04 4.30
C VAL A 218 -10.74 -1.46 2.86
N VAL A 219 -10.03 -2.58 2.69
CA VAL A 219 -9.70 -3.10 1.36
C VAL A 219 -10.94 -3.51 0.59
N ALA A 220 -11.89 -4.19 1.24
CA ALA A 220 -13.16 -4.59 0.63
C ALA A 220 -13.95 -3.39 0.10
N GLU A 221 -13.89 -2.27 0.81
CA GLU A 221 -14.61 -1.05 0.47
C GLU A 221 -13.92 -0.17 -0.57
N MET A 222 -12.58 -0.10 -0.53
CA MET A 222 -11.78 0.86 -1.29
C MET A 222 -11.15 0.30 -2.56
N CYS A 223 -10.91 -1.01 -2.62
CA CYS A 223 -10.09 -1.61 -3.66
C CYS A 223 -10.91 -2.35 -4.71
N HIS A 224 -10.36 -2.47 -5.91
CA HIS A 224 -10.89 -3.30 -6.98
C HIS A 224 -10.18 -4.66 -7.01
N ASP A 225 -8.88 -4.64 -6.85
CA ASP A 225 -8.00 -5.79 -6.90
C ASP A 225 -7.20 -5.89 -5.59
N VAL A 226 -6.80 -7.09 -5.19
CA VAL A 226 -6.10 -7.34 -3.93
C VAL A 226 -4.90 -8.25 -4.16
N ILE A 227 -3.82 -7.93 -3.49
CA ILE A 227 -2.63 -8.75 -3.34
C ILE A 227 -2.49 -9.12 -1.87
N VAL A 228 -2.35 -10.40 -1.58
CA VAL A 228 -2.03 -10.91 -0.25
C VAL A 228 -0.56 -11.28 -0.20
N MET A 229 0.19 -10.63 0.69
CA MET A 229 1.62 -10.87 0.88
C MET A 229 1.89 -11.67 2.15
N TYR A 230 2.85 -12.58 2.06
CA TYR A 230 3.37 -13.33 3.19
C TYR A 230 4.88 -13.54 3.05
N ALA A 231 5.64 -13.21 4.10
CA ALA A 231 7.09 -13.40 4.16
C ALA A 231 7.83 -12.98 2.88
N GLY A 232 7.54 -11.78 2.37
CA GLY A 232 8.22 -11.18 1.20
C GLY A 232 7.67 -11.59 -0.17
N ARG A 233 6.63 -12.43 -0.26
CA ARG A 233 6.04 -12.87 -1.54
C ARG A 233 4.55 -12.59 -1.64
N ILE A 234 4.07 -12.50 -2.89
CA ILE A 234 2.63 -12.58 -3.18
C ILE A 234 2.24 -14.05 -3.11
N ILE A 235 1.26 -14.36 -2.25
CA ILE A 235 0.74 -15.73 -2.10
C ILE A 235 -0.64 -15.90 -2.72
N GLU A 236 -1.39 -14.80 -2.87
CA GLU A 236 -2.66 -14.79 -3.56
C GLU A 236 -2.91 -13.40 -4.16
N GLN A 237 -3.52 -13.35 -5.35
CA GLN A 237 -3.88 -12.14 -6.06
C GLN A 237 -5.18 -12.37 -6.83
N GLY A 238 -6.11 -11.41 -6.75
CA GLY A 238 -7.37 -11.46 -7.49
C GLY A 238 -8.18 -10.19 -7.30
N THR A 239 -9.41 -10.19 -7.81
CA THR A 239 -10.38 -9.15 -7.48
C THR A 239 -10.78 -9.23 -6.01
N VAL A 240 -11.31 -8.12 -5.46
CA VAL A 240 -11.89 -8.13 -4.10
C VAL A 240 -12.88 -9.28 -3.94
N GLU A 241 -13.76 -9.50 -4.92
CA GLU A 241 -14.74 -10.59 -4.87
C GLU A 241 -14.08 -11.97 -4.77
N GLU A 242 -13.03 -12.23 -5.57
CA GLU A 242 -12.32 -13.51 -5.56
C GLU A 242 -11.63 -13.76 -4.23
N ILE A 243 -10.92 -12.75 -3.70
CA ILE A 243 -10.17 -12.87 -2.45
C ILE A 243 -11.09 -13.00 -1.22
N PHE A 244 -12.17 -12.22 -1.15
CA PHE A 244 -13.04 -12.20 0.04
C PHE A 244 -14.03 -13.35 0.08
N TYR A 245 -14.62 -13.74 -1.06
CA TYR A 245 -15.63 -14.78 -1.08
C TYR A 245 -15.10 -16.15 -1.52
N ARG A 246 -13.98 -16.19 -2.24
CA ARG A 246 -13.40 -17.43 -2.77
C ARG A 246 -11.89 -17.54 -2.55
N PRO A 247 -11.39 -17.27 -1.33
CA PRO A 247 -9.96 -17.35 -1.05
C PRO A 247 -9.43 -18.76 -1.35
N LYS A 248 -8.28 -18.85 -1.97
CA LYS A 248 -7.64 -20.10 -2.39
C LYS A 248 -6.46 -20.47 -1.51
N HIS A 249 -5.78 -19.48 -0.94
CA HIS A 249 -4.65 -19.75 -0.04
C HIS A 249 -5.13 -19.89 1.41
N PRO A 250 -4.68 -20.91 2.16
CA PRO A 250 -5.06 -21.09 3.57
C PRO A 250 -4.74 -19.89 4.47
N TYR A 251 -3.68 -19.15 4.19
CA TYR A 251 -3.36 -17.91 4.91
C TYR A 251 -4.40 -16.81 4.66
N THR A 252 -4.79 -16.59 3.40
CA THR A 252 -5.85 -15.62 3.05
C THR A 252 -7.15 -15.94 3.79
N ARG A 253 -7.53 -17.22 3.80
CA ARG A 253 -8.70 -17.68 4.56
C ARG A 253 -8.55 -17.40 6.05
N GLY A 254 -7.37 -17.67 6.62
CA GLY A 254 -7.09 -17.39 8.03
C GLY A 254 -7.18 -15.89 8.38
N LEU A 255 -6.70 -15.01 7.48
CA LEU A 255 -6.85 -13.56 7.65
C LEU A 255 -8.33 -13.13 7.63
N LEU A 256 -9.13 -13.66 6.72
CA LEU A 256 -10.57 -13.38 6.63
C LEU A 256 -11.33 -13.93 7.84
N ASP A 257 -11.01 -15.13 8.29
CA ASP A 257 -11.64 -15.75 9.47
C ASP A 257 -11.29 -15.02 10.78
N SER A 258 -10.24 -14.19 10.80
CA SER A 258 -9.88 -13.36 11.96
C SER A 258 -10.61 -12.01 12.02
N ILE A 259 -11.40 -11.65 10.99
CA ILE A 259 -12.24 -10.46 11.02
C ILE A 259 -13.42 -10.72 11.97
N PRO A 260 -13.68 -9.80 12.93
CA PRO A 260 -14.86 -9.92 13.79
C PRO A 260 -16.16 -9.86 12.99
N HIS A 261 -16.95 -10.92 13.01
CA HIS A 261 -18.32 -10.91 12.50
C HIS A 261 -19.28 -10.61 13.66
N PHE A 262 -19.92 -9.46 13.60
CA PHE A 262 -20.95 -9.07 14.57
C PHE A 262 -22.33 -9.46 14.03
N GLU A 263 -22.81 -10.66 14.37
CA GLU A 263 -24.22 -11.02 14.14
C GLU A 263 -25.05 -10.53 15.35
N THR A 264 -26.09 -9.76 15.04
CA THR A 264 -27.02 -9.22 16.07
C THR A 264 -27.66 -10.38 16.85
N GLY A 265 -27.36 -10.45 18.16
CA GLY A 265 -27.98 -11.45 19.07
C GLY A 265 -27.13 -12.70 19.36
N GLN A 266 -25.95 -12.86 18.79
CA GLN A 266 -25.04 -13.94 19.13
C GLN A 266 -24.01 -13.51 20.19
N LYS A 267 -23.64 -14.43 21.09
CA LYS A 267 -22.49 -14.23 21.99
C LYS A 267 -21.23 -14.08 21.13
N LEU A 268 -20.37 -13.12 21.48
CA LEU A 268 -19.04 -12.96 20.90
C LEU A 268 -18.32 -14.33 20.87
N GLN A 269 -18.19 -14.92 19.71
CA GLN A 269 -17.32 -16.09 19.52
C GLN A 269 -15.86 -15.62 19.65
N SER A 270 -15.03 -16.47 20.21
CA SER A 270 -13.58 -16.18 20.27
C SER A 270 -13.06 -15.98 18.84
N LEU A 271 -12.35 -14.87 18.60
CA LEU A 271 -11.74 -14.60 17.31
C LEU A 271 -10.82 -15.76 16.92
N LYS A 272 -10.98 -16.25 15.70
CA LYS A 272 -10.05 -17.22 15.14
C LYS A 272 -8.75 -16.48 14.81
N THR A 273 -7.66 -16.97 15.31
CA THR A 273 -6.32 -16.43 15.02
C THR A 273 -5.53 -17.43 14.19
N ILE A 274 -4.64 -16.93 13.34
CA ILE A 274 -3.68 -17.79 12.65
C ILE A 274 -2.60 -18.20 13.67
N PRO A 275 -2.45 -19.51 13.99
CA PRO A 275 -1.51 -19.94 15.00
C PRO A 275 -0.04 -19.74 14.57
N GLY A 276 0.87 -19.61 15.53
CA GLY A 276 2.30 -19.48 15.31
C GLY A 276 2.74 -18.05 14.92
N LEU A 277 4.03 -17.91 14.66
CA LEU A 277 4.67 -16.63 14.29
C LEU A 277 5.03 -16.62 12.81
N VAL A 278 5.08 -15.42 12.21
CA VAL A 278 5.63 -15.24 10.87
C VAL A 278 7.11 -15.66 10.89
N PRO A 279 7.57 -16.52 9.97
CA PRO A 279 8.96 -16.95 9.96
C PRO A 279 9.90 -15.75 9.72
N SER A 280 11.07 -15.82 10.36
CA SER A 280 12.13 -14.84 10.07
C SER A 280 12.56 -14.93 8.61
N LEU A 281 12.68 -13.80 7.93
CA LEU A 281 13.15 -13.75 6.56
C LEU A 281 14.61 -14.25 6.39
N LEU A 282 15.37 -14.33 7.49
CA LEU A 282 16.71 -14.93 7.52
C LEU A 282 16.64 -16.46 7.51
N ASN A 283 15.58 -17.06 8.05
CA ASN A 283 15.43 -18.49 8.25
C ASN A 283 14.09 -18.99 7.69
N LEU A 284 13.89 -18.83 6.38
CA LEU A 284 12.68 -19.30 5.72
C LEU A 284 12.66 -20.83 5.55
N PRO A 285 11.48 -21.48 5.63
CA PRO A 285 11.33 -22.88 5.27
C PRO A 285 11.82 -23.15 3.85
N LYS A 286 12.31 -24.37 3.57
CA LYS A 286 12.75 -24.77 2.22
C LYS A 286 11.60 -24.81 1.22
N GLY A 287 10.40 -25.20 1.66
CA GLY A 287 9.18 -25.25 0.86
C GLY A 287 8.31 -24.02 1.05
N CYS A 288 7.00 -24.22 1.03
CA CYS A 288 6.01 -23.15 1.25
C CYS A 288 6.32 -22.36 2.54
N ARG A 289 6.44 -21.04 2.42
CA ARG A 289 6.77 -20.15 3.55
C ARG A 289 5.72 -20.18 4.67
N PHE A 290 4.48 -20.56 4.34
CA PHE A 290 3.38 -20.71 5.30
C PHE A 290 3.26 -22.12 5.89
N SER A 291 4.07 -23.09 5.45
CA SER A 291 3.93 -24.52 5.81
C SER A 291 3.89 -24.79 7.32
N GLU A 292 4.62 -24.04 8.14
CA GLU A 292 4.68 -24.23 9.60
C GLU A 292 3.40 -23.78 10.33
N ARG A 293 2.60 -22.91 9.70
CA ARG A 293 1.35 -22.35 10.24
C ARG A 293 0.10 -22.89 9.52
N CYS A 294 0.30 -23.66 8.44
CA CYS A 294 -0.78 -24.14 7.59
C CYS A 294 -1.48 -25.37 8.19
N GLN A 295 -2.78 -25.27 8.43
CA GLN A 295 -3.59 -26.41 8.91
C GLN A 295 -3.77 -27.50 7.84
N PHE A 296 -3.50 -27.20 6.58
CA PHE A 296 -3.65 -28.09 5.43
C PHE A 296 -2.30 -28.54 4.87
N VAL A 297 -1.21 -28.39 5.64
CA VAL A 297 0.14 -28.73 5.17
C VAL A 297 0.25 -30.19 4.78
N GLN A 298 0.86 -30.46 3.61
CA GLN A 298 1.17 -31.78 3.10
C GLN A 298 2.70 -31.95 2.92
N ALA A 299 3.17 -33.13 2.55
CA ALA A 299 4.58 -33.45 2.48
C ALA A 299 5.33 -32.57 1.44
N ASP A 300 4.76 -32.34 0.30
CA ASP A 300 5.28 -31.50 -0.78
C ASP A 300 5.41 -30.03 -0.40
N CYS A 301 4.49 -29.53 0.44
CA CYS A 301 4.55 -28.15 0.99
C CYS A 301 5.83 -27.87 1.79
N LYS A 302 6.48 -28.90 2.34
CA LYS A 302 7.72 -28.77 3.11
C LYS A 302 8.98 -28.82 2.24
N ILE A 303 8.84 -29.24 0.99
CA ILE A 303 9.96 -29.54 0.10
C ILE A 303 10.10 -28.47 -0.98
N VAL A 304 8.97 -28.06 -1.60
CA VAL A 304 8.94 -27.17 -2.77
C VAL A 304 8.18 -25.90 -2.40
N ASP A 305 8.76 -24.74 -2.71
CA ASP A 305 8.10 -23.45 -2.56
C ASP A 305 7.16 -23.21 -3.75
N PRO A 306 5.83 -23.07 -3.53
CA PRO A 306 4.86 -22.93 -4.61
C PRO A 306 5.06 -21.61 -5.36
N ARG A 307 4.93 -21.64 -6.69
CA ARG A 307 4.91 -20.45 -7.53
C ARG A 307 3.51 -19.85 -7.58
N LEU A 308 3.44 -18.54 -7.85
CA LEU A 308 2.17 -17.85 -8.09
C LEU A 308 1.63 -18.24 -9.47
N GLU A 309 0.59 -19.06 -9.52
CA GLU A 309 0.01 -19.60 -10.75
C GLU A 309 -1.43 -19.13 -10.93
N ASN A 310 -1.84 -18.96 -12.21
CA ASN A 310 -3.21 -18.62 -12.55
C ASN A 310 -4.13 -19.84 -12.33
N LEU A 311 -5.23 -19.63 -11.59
CA LEU A 311 -6.28 -20.64 -11.46
C LEU A 311 -7.39 -20.46 -12.52
N ARG A 312 -8.06 -19.32 -12.50
CA ARG A 312 -9.08 -18.92 -13.48
C ARG A 312 -9.13 -17.40 -13.55
N GLY A 313 -9.29 -16.83 -14.73
CA GLY A 313 -9.41 -15.37 -14.91
C GLY A 313 -8.16 -14.62 -14.42
N HIS A 314 -8.36 -13.73 -13.44
CA HIS A 314 -7.28 -12.96 -12.83
C HIS A 314 -6.82 -13.50 -11.48
N HIS A 315 -7.47 -14.57 -10.96
CA HIS A 315 -7.16 -15.17 -9.67
C HIS A 315 -5.89 -16.02 -9.75
N LYS A 316 -4.87 -15.61 -8.99
CA LYS A 316 -3.58 -16.30 -8.88
C LYS A 316 -3.36 -16.75 -7.45
N VAL A 317 -2.72 -17.91 -7.26
CA VAL A 317 -2.37 -18.44 -5.94
C VAL A 317 -1.04 -19.16 -5.95
N ALA A 318 -0.26 -19.00 -4.87
CA ALA A 318 0.97 -19.73 -4.61
C ALA A 318 0.70 -20.84 -3.56
N CYS A 319 0.01 -21.89 -3.97
CA CYS A 319 -0.34 -23.02 -3.09
C CYS A 319 -0.40 -24.31 -3.89
N HIS A 320 0.23 -25.38 -3.39
CA HIS A 320 0.15 -26.73 -4.01
C HIS A 320 -1.25 -27.34 -3.92
N HIS A 321 -1.98 -26.98 -2.85
CA HIS A 321 -3.32 -27.49 -2.53
C HIS A 321 -4.29 -26.33 -2.29
N PRO A 322 -4.69 -25.57 -3.33
CA PRO A 322 -5.63 -24.47 -3.20
C PRO A 322 -6.95 -24.95 -2.58
N LEU A 323 -7.53 -24.12 -1.70
CA LEU A 323 -8.80 -24.44 -1.06
C LEU A 323 -9.92 -24.58 -2.12
N GLU A 324 -10.63 -25.68 -2.04
CA GLU A 324 -11.85 -25.88 -2.83
C GLU A 324 -13.01 -25.13 -2.17
N HIS A 325 -13.71 -24.29 -2.94
CA HIS A 325 -15.03 -23.83 -2.53
C HIS A 325 -16.05 -24.88 -2.96
N LYS A 326 -16.77 -25.47 -2.01
CA LYS A 326 -18.03 -26.11 -2.32
C LYS A 326 -18.95 -25.00 -2.80
N GLU A 327 -19.21 -24.92 -4.09
CA GLU A 327 -20.36 -24.16 -4.58
C GLU A 327 -21.58 -24.75 -3.90
N ASN A 328 -22.14 -24.03 -2.93
CA ASN A 328 -23.48 -24.34 -2.47
C ASN A 328 -24.38 -23.99 -3.65
N LEU A 329 -24.75 -25.01 -4.43
CA LEU A 329 -25.82 -25.02 -5.40
C LEU A 329 -27.13 -24.67 -4.72
#